data_a372ecc9b9f7f6e3e24dbb9d95b7af51
#
_entry.id   a372ecc9b9f7f6e3e24dbb9d95b7af51
#
_cell.length_a   1.000
_cell.length_b   1.000
_cell.length_c   1.000
_cell.angle_alpha   90.00
_cell.angle_beta   90.00
_cell.angle_gamma   90.00
#
_symmetry.space_group_name_H-M   'P 1'
#
loop_
_entity.id
_entity.type
_entity.pdbx_description
1 polymer ?
#
loop_
_entity_poly.entity_id
_entity_poly.type
_entity_poly.pdbx_seq_one_letter_code
_entity_poly.pdbx_strand_id
1 'polypeptide(L)'
;MDKLIDCLKHCILFKDLTIEELQNLIVNINYSISDNCKNCVECRTCIIALEGDICNSLGIVMAGELEVQKHYASGKVVTLAKLNRGKTFGEAIAFSETNIYPATIVSSKGSIILYISKKDIIAMCSAYPKVLNNFMRLLSSKILLLNRKIKELSFETLRQKISNYLLSQYEIQKTTELTLPISRKDLAEHLGVQRPSLSREFINMKEDGLIDFNKRLVQIKDLDGLKDILI
;
A
#
# COMPACT_ATOMS: atom_id res chain seq x y z
N MET A 1 22.90 -7.30 15.77
CA MET A 1 22.94 -5.91 15.32
C MET A 1 22.81 -5.83 13.79
N ASP A 2 23.64 -6.55 13.02
CA ASP A 2 23.70 -6.45 11.55
C ASP A 2 22.37 -6.79 10.85
N LYS A 3 21.67 -7.85 11.26
CA LYS A 3 20.36 -8.22 10.71
C LYS A 3 19.28 -7.14 10.96
N LEU A 4 19.36 -6.45 12.09
CA LEU A 4 18.45 -5.38 12.43
C LEU A 4 18.70 -4.16 11.53
N ILE A 5 19.95 -3.73 11.43
CA ILE A 5 20.37 -2.61 10.57
C ILE A 5 20.02 -2.89 9.11
N ASP A 6 20.29 -4.10 8.63
CA ASP A 6 19.94 -4.50 7.26
C ASP A 6 18.42 -4.42 6.99
N CYS A 7 17.60 -4.81 7.95
CA CYS A 7 16.15 -4.65 7.81
C CYS A 7 15.72 -3.18 7.81
N LEU A 8 16.26 -2.38 8.74
CA LEU A 8 15.89 -0.97 8.87
C LEU A 8 16.23 -0.15 7.62
N LYS A 9 17.30 -0.50 6.90
CA LYS A 9 17.64 0.12 5.60
C LYS A 9 16.55 -0.04 4.54
N HIS A 10 15.75 -1.10 4.62
CA HIS A 10 14.63 -1.34 3.70
C HIS A 10 13.34 -0.61 4.13
N CYS A 11 13.31 -0.05 5.34
CA CYS A 11 12.16 0.69 5.83
C CYS A 11 12.27 2.17 5.44
N ILE A 12 11.19 2.71 4.85
CA ILE A 12 11.12 4.10 4.41
C ILE A 12 11.41 5.10 5.55
N LEU A 13 11.08 4.73 6.80
CA LEU A 13 11.28 5.56 7.99
C LEU A 13 12.77 5.92 8.20
N PHE A 14 13.67 5.01 7.84
CA PHE A 14 15.10 5.16 8.02
C PHE A 14 15.87 5.44 6.72
N LYS A 15 15.14 5.79 5.67
CA LYS A 15 15.74 6.13 4.39
C LYS A 15 16.72 7.30 4.55
N ASP A 16 17.83 7.25 3.83
CA ASP A 16 18.87 8.27 3.80
C ASP A 16 19.62 8.49 5.14
N LEU A 17 19.46 7.60 6.14
CA LEU A 17 20.32 7.53 7.31
C LEU A 17 21.58 6.72 7.00
N THR A 18 22.71 7.16 7.53
CA THR A 18 23.98 6.41 7.49
C THR A 18 23.92 5.21 8.45
N ILE A 19 24.85 4.29 8.29
CA ILE A 19 24.95 3.13 9.22
C ILE A 19 25.20 3.59 10.63
N GLU A 20 26.06 4.60 10.81
CA GLU A 20 26.41 5.19 12.10
C GLU A 20 25.19 5.87 12.76
N GLU A 21 24.42 6.66 11.98
CA GLU A 21 23.16 7.26 12.45
C GLU A 21 22.16 6.18 12.89
N LEU A 22 22.02 5.07 12.14
CA LEU A 22 21.15 3.95 12.50
C LEU A 22 21.61 3.23 13.77
N GLN A 23 22.91 3.00 13.93
CA GLN A 23 23.47 2.38 15.14
C GLN A 23 23.21 3.24 16.37
N ASN A 24 23.50 4.54 16.29
CA ASN A 24 23.26 5.50 17.36
C ASN A 24 21.76 5.59 17.71
N LEU A 25 20.89 5.59 16.70
CA LEU A 25 19.45 5.61 16.88
C LEU A 25 18.96 4.37 17.64
N ILE A 26 19.38 3.17 17.22
CA ILE A 26 18.95 1.90 17.82
C ILE A 26 19.36 1.79 19.31
N VAL A 27 20.55 2.30 19.66
CA VAL A 27 21.03 2.29 21.05
C VAL A 27 20.17 3.19 21.97
N ASN A 28 19.60 4.27 21.41
CA ASN A 28 18.90 5.30 22.16
C ASN A 28 17.37 5.14 22.21
N ILE A 29 16.82 4.07 21.63
CA ILE A 29 15.37 3.79 21.63
C ILE A 29 15.05 2.47 22.30
N ASN A 30 13.87 2.39 22.90
CA ASN A 30 13.32 1.12 23.35
C ASN A 30 12.53 0.48 22.22
N TYR A 31 12.91 -0.72 21.86
CA TYR A 31 12.18 -1.54 20.88
C TYR A 31 12.00 -2.96 21.40
N SER A 32 11.00 -3.64 20.88
CA SER A 32 10.81 -5.06 21.10
C SER A 32 10.76 -5.82 19.78
N ILE A 33 11.27 -7.04 19.79
CA ILE A 33 11.19 -7.92 18.62
C ILE A 33 10.29 -9.09 19.00
N SER A 34 9.23 -9.28 18.21
CA SER A 34 8.36 -10.44 18.32
C SER A 34 8.68 -11.40 17.17
N ASP A 35 9.08 -12.60 17.52
CA ASP A 35 9.24 -13.73 16.60
C ASP A 35 8.00 -14.61 16.73
N ASN A 36 7.01 -14.31 15.91
CA ASN A 36 5.72 -14.97 15.97
C ASN A 36 5.84 -16.32 15.28
N CYS A 37 5.84 -17.38 16.06
CA CYS A 37 5.84 -18.81 15.67
C CYS A 37 7.08 -19.64 16.04
N LYS A 38 7.98 -19.18 16.90
CA LYS A 38 8.99 -20.12 17.43
C LYS A 38 8.37 -21.28 18.22
N ASN A 39 7.21 -21.06 18.83
CA ASN A 39 6.56 -22.01 19.74
C ASN A 39 5.27 -22.65 19.18
N CYS A 40 4.82 -22.30 17.98
CA CYS A 40 3.65 -22.91 17.36
C CYS A 40 4.05 -24.00 16.37
N VAL A 41 3.96 -25.25 16.77
CA VAL A 41 4.29 -26.42 15.92
C VAL A 41 3.22 -26.63 14.82
N GLU A 42 1.98 -26.20 15.05
CA GLU A 42 0.82 -26.53 14.21
C GLU A 42 0.15 -25.34 13.50
N CYS A 43 0.42 -24.08 13.89
CA CYS A 43 -0.23 -22.92 13.29
C CYS A 43 0.37 -22.53 11.95
N ARG A 44 -0.45 -22.46 10.90
CA ARG A 44 -0.06 -21.87 9.59
C ARG A 44 -0.03 -20.36 9.62
N THR A 45 -0.84 -19.74 10.49
CA THR A 45 -0.96 -18.28 10.68
C THR A 45 -1.06 -17.95 12.16
N CYS A 46 -0.45 -16.83 12.57
CA CYS A 46 -0.53 -16.32 13.94
C CYS A 46 -1.21 -14.95 13.95
N ILE A 47 -2.08 -14.72 14.92
CA ILE A 47 -2.70 -13.40 15.13
C ILE A 47 -1.66 -12.50 15.79
N ILE A 48 -1.44 -11.34 15.18
CA ILE A 48 -0.52 -10.30 15.67
C ILE A 48 -1.27 -9.25 16.49
N ALA A 49 -2.44 -8.85 16.00
CA ALA A 49 -3.37 -7.96 16.68
C ALA A 49 -4.79 -8.26 16.20
N LEU A 50 -5.74 -8.24 17.11
CA LEU A 50 -7.16 -8.33 16.77
C LEU A 50 -7.75 -6.95 16.47
N GLU A 51 -8.78 -6.93 15.64
CA GLU A 51 -9.65 -5.76 15.53
C GLU A 51 -10.19 -5.40 16.91
N GLY A 52 -10.07 -4.14 17.31
CA GLY A 52 -10.46 -3.66 18.63
C GLY A 52 -9.32 -3.59 19.66
N ASP A 53 -8.18 -4.21 19.41
CA ASP A 53 -7.01 -4.11 20.29
C ASP A 53 -6.41 -2.71 20.29
N ILE A 54 -5.77 -2.32 21.40
CA ILE A 54 -5.07 -1.03 21.53
C ILE A 54 -3.73 -1.07 20.78
N CYS A 55 -3.46 -0.03 20.01
CA CYS A 55 -2.24 0.16 19.26
C CYS A 55 -1.40 1.32 19.80
N ASN A 56 -0.34 1.04 20.54
CA ASN A 56 0.56 2.03 21.13
C ASN A 56 1.97 2.07 20.49
N SER A 57 2.16 1.33 19.41
CA SER A 57 3.46 1.19 18.75
C SER A 57 3.31 1.10 17.24
N LEU A 58 4.38 1.47 16.55
CA LEU A 58 4.60 1.21 15.14
C LEU A 58 5.27 -0.16 15.01
N GLY A 59 4.73 -1.02 14.16
CA GLY A 59 5.33 -2.29 13.79
C GLY A 59 6.06 -2.20 12.46
N ILE A 60 7.24 -2.83 12.36
CA ILE A 60 8.04 -2.97 11.13
C ILE A 60 8.24 -4.45 10.87
N VAL A 61 7.88 -4.91 9.67
CA VAL A 61 8.09 -6.30 9.26
C VAL A 61 9.57 -6.51 8.95
N MET A 62 10.26 -7.29 9.78
CA MET A 62 11.67 -7.63 9.58
C MET A 62 11.85 -8.85 8.68
N ALA A 63 10.97 -9.84 8.78
CA ALA A 63 10.95 -11.04 7.96
C ALA A 63 9.52 -11.59 7.85
N GLY A 64 9.25 -12.38 6.80
CA GLY A 64 7.94 -12.95 6.54
C GLY A 64 6.97 -11.97 5.88
N GLU A 65 5.69 -12.28 5.97
CA GLU A 65 4.59 -11.49 5.43
C GLU A 65 3.45 -11.38 6.46
N LEU A 66 2.87 -10.20 6.57
CA LEU A 66 1.64 -9.97 7.34
C LEU A 66 0.49 -9.66 6.40
N GLU A 67 -0.72 -10.05 6.79
CA GLU A 67 -1.96 -9.66 6.14
C GLU A 67 -2.83 -8.85 7.10
N VAL A 68 -3.35 -7.73 6.60
CA VAL A 68 -4.39 -6.96 7.29
C VAL A 68 -5.73 -7.47 6.79
N GLN A 69 -6.53 -8.05 7.67
CA GLN A 69 -7.76 -8.74 7.32
C GLN A 69 -8.96 -8.14 8.04
N LYS A 70 -10.07 -7.97 7.31
CA LYS A 70 -11.38 -7.66 7.88
C LYS A 70 -12.22 -8.92 7.93
N HIS A 71 -12.67 -9.26 9.11
CA HIS A 71 -13.55 -10.39 9.37
C HIS A 71 -14.99 -9.89 9.50
N TYR A 72 -15.91 -10.50 8.77
CA TYR A 72 -17.32 -10.14 8.80
C TYR A 72 -18.13 -11.21 9.57
N ALA A 73 -19.24 -10.81 10.17
CA ALA A 73 -20.13 -11.72 10.89
C ALA A 73 -20.67 -12.88 10.02
N SER A 74 -20.68 -12.72 8.70
CA SER A 74 -21.01 -13.77 7.73
C SER A 74 -19.94 -14.86 7.57
N GLY A 75 -18.82 -14.76 8.30
CA GLY A 75 -17.64 -15.65 8.13
C GLY A 75 -16.75 -15.26 6.94
N LYS A 76 -17.12 -14.25 6.15
CA LYS A 76 -16.28 -13.73 5.07
C LYS A 76 -15.04 -13.05 5.62
N VAL A 77 -13.87 -13.39 5.10
CA VAL A 77 -12.60 -12.73 5.39
C VAL A 77 -12.12 -12.00 4.13
N VAL A 78 -11.75 -10.73 4.29
CA VAL A 78 -11.22 -9.91 3.19
C VAL A 78 -9.85 -9.40 3.56
N THR A 79 -8.83 -9.73 2.77
CA THR A 79 -7.48 -9.17 2.91
C THR A 79 -7.44 -7.76 2.33
N LEU A 80 -7.23 -6.78 3.20
CA LEU A 80 -7.17 -5.36 2.86
C LEU A 80 -5.77 -4.96 2.36
N ALA A 81 -4.71 -5.56 2.94
CA ALA A 81 -3.33 -5.27 2.57
C ALA A 81 -2.41 -6.44 2.92
N LYS A 82 -1.30 -6.56 2.18
CA LYS A 82 -0.16 -7.43 2.48
C LYS A 82 1.06 -6.58 2.77
N LEU A 83 1.77 -6.93 3.84
CA LEU A 83 2.90 -6.20 4.36
C LEU A 83 4.13 -7.11 4.37
N ASN A 84 5.04 -6.84 3.45
CA ASN A 84 6.30 -7.56 3.32
C ASN A 84 7.42 -6.84 4.08
N ARG A 85 8.61 -7.42 4.10
CA ARG A 85 9.81 -6.88 4.75
C ARG A 85 10.00 -5.37 4.47
N GLY A 86 10.29 -4.61 5.52
CA GLY A 86 10.48 -3.15 5.50
C GLY A 86 9.19 -2.33 5.53
N LYS A 87 8.00 -2.96 5.39
CA LYS A 87 6.72 -2.27 5.51
C LYS A 87 6.36 -2.04 6.96
N THR A 88 5.60 -0.97 7.20
CA THR A 88 5.14 -0.54 8.52
C THR A 88 3.63 -0.72 8.67
N PHE A 89 3.20 -0.87 9.92
CA PHE A 89 1.79 -0.82 10.32
C PHE A 89 1.64 -0.17 11.70
N GLY A 90 0.43 0.26 12.01
CA GLY A 90 0.13 0.89 13.30
C GLY A 90 0.54 2.36 13.39
N GLU A 91 1.34 2.91 12.47
CA GLU A 91 1.83 4.27 12.55
C GLU A 91 0.73 5.34 12.56
N ALA A 92 -0.33 5.18 11.77
CA ALA A 92 -1.46 6.11 11.80
C ALA A 92 -2.34 5.89 13.04
N ILE A 93 -2.49 4.63 13.45
CA ILE A 93 -3.35 4.22 14.57
C ILE A 93 -2.77 4.69 15.91
N ALA A 94 -1.47 4.46 16.13
CA ALA A 94 -0.79 4.85 17.37
C ALA A 94 -0.86 6.36 17.65
N PHE A 95 -1.00 7.19 16.61
CA PHE A 95 -1.11 8.65 16.70
C PHE A 95 -2.55 9.16 16.57
N SER A 96 -3.54 8.28 16.32
CA SER A 96 -4.95 8.66 16.32
C SER A 96 -5.50 8.83 17.75
N GLU A 97 -6.64 9.47 17.87
CA GLU A 97 -7.31 9.67 19.18
C GLU A 97 -7.80 8.34 19.76
N THR A 98 -8.35 7.46 18.94
CA THR A 98 -8.91 6.17 19.37
C THR A 98 -7.87 5.10 19.62
N ASN A 99 -6.72 5.17 18.94
CA ASN A 99 -5.61 4.21 18.95
C ASN A 99 -6.02 2.73 18.98
N ILE A 100 -7.08 2.37 18.23
CA ILE A 100 -7.63 1.02 18.15
C ILE A 100 -7.42 0.44 16.74
N TYR A 101 -6.97 -0.82 16.66
CA TYR A 101 -6.83 -1.51 15.37
C TYR A 101 -8.18 -1.67 14.67
N PRO A 102 -8.37 -1.12 13.46
CA PRO A 102 -9.63 -1.21 12.70
C PRO A 102 -9.82 -2.55 11.98
N ALA A 103 -8.81 -3.41 12.01
CA ALA A 103 -8.79 -4.70 11.34
C ALA A 103 -7.79 -5.64 12.03
N THR A 104 -7.99 -6.94 11.88
CA THR A 104 -7.10 -7.97 12.42
C THR A 104 -5.83 -8.06 11.58
N ILE A 105 -4.68 -8.19 12.23
CA ILE A 105 -3.40 -8.44 11.58
C ILE A 105 -3.00 -9.88 11.87
N VAL A 106 -2.72 -10.63 10.81
CA VAL A 106 -2.23 -12.00 10.90
C VAL A 106 -0.87 -12.12 10.23
N SER A 107 -0.05 -13.03 10.73
CA SER A 107 1.26 -13.31 10.12
C SER A 107 1.28 -14.71 9.51
N SER A 108 2.04 -14.88 8.43
CA SER A 108 2.52 -16.18 7.99
C SER A 108 3.53 -16.73 8.99
N LYS A 109 3.73 -18.05 8.99
CA LYS A 109 4.74 -18.71 9.85
C LYS A 109 6.14 -18.11 9.60
N GLY A 110 6.88 -17.83 10.68
CA GLY A 110 8.25 -17.31 10.63
C GLY A 110 8.34 -15.79 10.41
N SER A 111 7.26 -15.03 10.65
CA SER A 111 7.32 -13.59 10.58
C SER A 111 7.97 -12.99 11.83
N ILE A 112 8.87 -12.03 11.62
CA ILE A 112 9.56 -11.29 12.67
C ILE A 112 9.15 -9.81 12.56
N ILE A 113 8.72 -9.23 13.69
CA ILE A 113 8.23 -7.86 13.77
C ILE A 113 9.05 -7.09 14.79
N LEU A 114 9.49 -5.90 14.41
CA LEU A 114 10.08 -4.91 15.31
C LEU A 114 8.98 -3.91 15.70
N TYR A 115 8.81 -3.69 17.00
CA TYR A 115 7.89 -2.69 17.54
C TYR A 115 8.66 -1.53 18.15
N ILE A 116 8.26 -0.30 17.81
CA ILE A 116 8.78 0.94 18.36
C ILE A 116 7.61 1.70 18.99
N SER A 117 7.74 2.08 20.25
CA SER A 117 6.66 2.78 20.96
C SER A 117 6.39 4.18 20.38
N LYS A 118 5.17 4.69 20.54
CA LYS A 118 4.82 6.07 20.17
C LYS A 118 5.80 7.08 20.78
N LYS A 119 6.21 6.89 22.02
CA LYS A 119 7.16 7.75 22.73
C LYS A 119 8.52 7.77 22.03
N ASP A 120 9.03 6.59 21.66
CA ASP A 120 10.34 6.46 21.03
C ASP A 120 10.31 7.00 19.58
N ILE A 121 9.19 6.86 18.86
CA ILE A 121 9.01 7.49 17.55
C ILE A 121 9.12 9.01 17.65
N ILE A 122 8.46 9.62 18.65
CA ILE A 122 8.53 11.07 18.89
C ILE A 122 9.98 11.48 19.21
N ALA A 123 10.66 10.74 20.08
CA ALA A 123 12.06 11.00 20.41
C ALA A 123 12.99 10.91 19.19
N MET A 124 12.81 9.88 18.36
CA MET A 124 13.55 9.73 17.10
C MET A 124 13.30 10.90 16.14
N CYS A 125 12.05 11.30 15.96
CA CYS A 125 11.69 12.41 15.09
C CYS A 125 12.29 13.75 15.59
N SER A 126 12.37 13.94 16.90
CA SER A 126 12.96 15.13 17.51
C SER A 126 14.49 15.15 17.37
N ALA A 127 15.14 14.01 17.51
CA ALA A 127 16.60 13.90 17.44
C ALA A 127 17.14 13.86 16.01
N TYR A 128 16.36 13.31 15.06
CA TYR A 128 16.78 13.08 13.69
C TYR A 128 15.78 13.69 12.69
N PRO A 129 16.01 14.90 12.15
CA PRO A 129 15.13 15.55 11.19
C PRO A 129 14.84 14.69 9.93
N LYS A 130 15.82 13.83 9.53
CA LYS A 130 15.61 12.87 8.43
C LYS A 130 14.50 11.87 8.74
N VAL A 131 14.44 11.37 10.00
CA VAL A 131 13.40 10.44 10.44
C VAL A 131 12.03 11.13 10.43
N LEU A 132 11.95 12.36 10.93
CA LEU A 132 10.72 13.15 10.90
C LEU A 132 10.23 13.33 9.45
N ASN A 133 11.10 13.77 8.55
CA ASN A 133 10.75 13.96 7.14
C ASN A 133 10.28 12.65 6.49
N ASN A 134 10.93 11.54 6.77
CA ASN A 134 10.55 10.22 6.27
C ASN A 134 9.21 9.74 6.86
N PHE A 135 8.94 10.02 8.15
CA PHE A 135 7.67 9.70 8.79
C PHE A 135 6.52 10.50 8.16
N MET A 136 6.72 11.80 7.95
CA MET A 136 5.74 12.65 7.24
C MET A 136 5.51 12.18 5.80
N ARG A 137 6.57 11.80 5.08
CA ARG A 137 6.48 11.23 3.73
C ARG A 137 5.71 9.91 3.71
N LEU A 138 5.93 9.04 4.69
CA LEU A 138 5.19 7.79 4.85
C LEU A 138 3.68 8.05 4.99
N LEU A 139 3.28 8.93 5.90
CA LEU A 139 1.88 9.27 6.13
C LEU A 139 1.26 9.94 4.90
N SER A 140 1.93 10.94 4.31
CA SER A 140 1.46 11.63 3.11
C SER A 140 1.27 10.68 1.94
N SER A 141 2.20 9.73 1.73
CA SER A 141 2.07 8.73 0.67
C SER A 141 0.85 7.83 0.87
N LYS A 142 0.53 7.46 2.10
CA LYS A 142 -0.67 6.67 2.42
C LYS A 142 -1.95 7.48 2.18
N ILE A 143 -1.98 8.75 2.55
CA ILE A 143 -3.12 9.65 2.28
C ILE A 143 -3.36 9.77 0.78
N LEU A 144 -2.31 10.05 -0.01
CA LEU A 144 -2.43 10.16 -1.47
C LEU A 144 -2.89 8.84 -2.11
N LEU A 145 -2.42 7.70 -1.61
CA LEU A 145 -2.88 6.38 -2.07
C LEU A 145 -4.38 6.18 -1.78
N LEU A 146 -4.83 6.52 -0.56
CA LEU A 146 -6.24 6.42 -0.18
C LEU A 146 -7.12 7.35 -1.03
N ASN A 147 -6.71 8.61 -1.24
CA ASN A 147 -7.42 9.55 -2.10
C ASN A 147 -7.55 9.03 -3.54
N ARG A 148 -6.49 8.41 -4.07
CA ARG A 148 -6.55 7.78 -5.40
C ARG A 148 -7.56 6.64 -5.42
N LYS A 149 -7.55 5.76 -4.41
CA LYS A 149 -8.52 4.66 -4.32
C LYS A 149 -9.95 5.14 -4.17
N ILE A 150 -10.18 6.20 -3.39
CA ILE A 150 -11.50 6.82 -3.28
C ILE A 150 -11.96 7.34 -4.65
N LYS A 151 -11.09 8.04 -5.37
CA LYS A 151 -11.39 8.52 -6.74
C LYS A 151 -11.69 7.35 -7.69
N GLU A 152 -10.90 6.26 -7.64
CA GLU A 152 -11.14 5.06 -8.45
C GLU A 152 -12.50 4.41 -8.14
N LEU A 153 -12.91 4.41 -6.87
CA LEU A 153 -14.21 3.86 -6.44
C LEU A 153 -15.40 4.78 -6.78
N SER A 154 -15.18 6.08 -6.96
CA SER A 154 -16.23 7.04 -7.34
C SER A 154 -16.66 6.92 -8.81
N PHE A 155 -15.90 6.24 -9.65
CA PHE A 155 -16.27 6.02 -11.03
C PHE A 155 -17.36 4.95 -11.15
N GLU A 156 -18.55 5.37 -11.56
CA GLU A 156 -19.70 4.51 -11.71
C GLU A 156 -19.67 3.70 -13.02
N THR A 157 -19.23 4.34 -14.11
CA THR A 157 -19.23 3.72 -15.44
C THR A 157 -17.89 3.07 -15.79
N LEU A 158 -17.95 2.03 -16.63
CA LEU A 158 -16.74 1.38 -17.15
C LEU A 158 -15.92 2.36 -18.01
N ARG A 159 -16.57 3.25 -18.74
CA ARG A 159 -15.94 4.30 -19.55
C ARG A 159 -15.09 5.23 -18.68
N GLN A 160 -15.64 5.70 -17.56
CA GLN A 160 -14.89 6.52 -16.61
C GLN A 160 -13.64 5.79 -16.07
N LYS A 161 -13.79 4.52 -15.70
CA LYS A 161 -12.68 3.69 -15.21
C LYS A 161 -11.57 3.53 -16.25
N ILE A 162 -11.94 3.28 -17.51
CA ILE A 162 -10.99 3.18 -18.63
C ILE A 162 -10.30 4.52 -18.87
N SER A 163 -11.07 5.62 -18.95
CA SER A 163 -10.54 6.97 -19.18
C SER A 163 -9.53 7.36 -18.10
N ASN A 164 -9.88 7.13 -16.81
CA ASN A 164 -8.97 7.40 -15.71
C ASN A 164 -7.68 6.56 -15.80
N TYR A 165 -7.78 5.28 -16.15
CA TYR A 165 -6.63 4.42 -16.33
C TYR A 165 -5.72 4.91 -17.47
N LEU A 166 -6.30 5.23 -18.64
CA LEU A 166 -5.53 5.74 -19.78
C LEU A 166 -4.87 7.08 -19.49
N LEU A 167 -5.57 8.01 -18.83
CA LEU A 167 -5.01 9.28 -18.39
C LEU A 167 -3.87 9.09 -17.37
N SER A 168 -3.98 8.12 -16.46
CA SER A 168 -2.89 7.79 -15.55
C SER A 168 -1.64 7.26 -16.28
N GLN A 169 -1.83 6.47 -17.34
CA GLN A 169 -0.73 5.99 -18.19
C GLN A 169 -0.14 7.14 -19.01
N TYR A 170 -0.96 8.06 -19.49
CA TYR A 170 -0.49 9.28 -20.16
C TYR A 170 0.40 10.12 -19.25
N GLU A 171 0.01 10.29 -17.99
CA GLU A 171 0.83 11.04 -17.01
C GLU A 171 2.19 10.36 -16.72
N ILE A 172 2.25 9.04 -16.77
CA ILE A 172 3.49 8.28 -16.57
C ILE A 172 4.38 8.31 -17.81
N GLN A 173 3.80 8.04 -19.00
CA GLN A 173 4.54 7.86 -20.24
C GLN A 173 4.80 9.19 -20.99
N LYS A 174 4.06 10.26 -20.64
CA LYS A 174 4.15 11.61 -21.23
C LYS A 174 4.00 11.62 -22.76
N THR A 175 3.21 10.70 -23.29
CA THR A 175 2.88 10.57 -24.71
C THR A 175 1.44 10.11 -24.88
N THR A 176 0.80 10.49 -25.98
CA THR A 176 -0.54 10.00 -26.35
C THR A 176 -0.50 8.59 -26.96
N GLU A 177 0.67 8.07 -27.33
CA GLU A 177 0.87 6.70 -27.78
C GLU A 177 1.30 5.83 -26.60
N LEU A 178 0.33 5.19 -25.97
CA LEU A 178 0.52 4.42 -24.76
C LEU A 178 0.82 2.96 -25.04
N THR A 179 1.82 2.41 -24.33
CA THR A 179 2.01 0.96 -24.25
C THR A 179 1.49 0.48 -22.90
N LEU A 180 0.38 -0.28 -22.88
CA LEU A 180 -0.19 -0.77 -21.65
C LEU A 180 0.72 -1.84 -21.03
N PRO A 181 1.12 -1.68 -19.75
CA PRO A 181 2.02 -2.61 -19.07
C PRO A 181 1.38 -3.98 -18.79
N ILE A 182 0.05 -4.04 -18.80
CA ILE A 182 -0.74 -5.24 -18.49
C ILE A 182 -1.58 -5.68 -19.69
N SER A 183 -1.99 -6.95 -19.68
CA SER A 183 -2.88 -7.50 -20.72
C SER A 183 -4.31 -7.00 -20.55
N ARG A 184 -5.16 -7.17 -21.59
CA ARG A 184 -6.60 -6.87 -21.51
C ARG A 184 -7.32 -7.70 -20.44
N LYS A 185 -6.85 -8.92 -20.18
CA LYS A 185 -7.39 -9.77 -19.11
C LYS A 185 -7.08 -9.15 -17.75
N ASP A 186 -5.82 -8.82 -17.53
CA ASP A 186 -5.36 -8.24 -16.25
C ASP A 186 -5.96 -6.84 -16.03
N LEU A 187 -6.16 -6.06 -17.10
CA LEU A 187 -6.84 -4.76 -17.02
C LEU A 187 -8.32 -4.92 -16.61
N ALA A 188 -9.02 -5.91 -17.16
CA ALA A 188 -10.40 -6.20 -16.77
C ALA A 188 -10.50 -6.60 -15.30
N GLU A 189 -9.58 -7.43 -14.83
CA GLU A 189 -9.45 -7.81 -13.42
C GLU A 189 -9.12 -6.60 -12.53
N HIS A 190 -8.17 -5.75 -12.95
CA HIS A 190 -7.82 -4.51 -12.26
C HIS A 190 -9.01 -3.54 -12.11
N LEU A 191 -9.83 -3.40 -13.15
CA LEU A 191 -11.01 -2.53 -13.15
C LEU A 191 -12.25 -3.19 -12.52
N GLY A 192 -12.17 -4.46 -12.09
CA GLY A 192 -13.27 -5.20 -11.48
C GLY A 192 -14.41 -5.52 -12.43
N VAL A 193 -14.13 -5.76 -13.73
CA VAL A 193 -15.12 -6.02 -14.77
C VAL A 193 -14.80 -7.28 -15.57
N GLN A 194 -15.79 -7.79 -16.29
CA GLN A 194 -15.58 -8.91 -17.21
C GLN A 194 -14.84 -8.46 -18.47
N ARG A 195 -13.88 -9.27 -18.95
CA ARG A 195 -13.10 -8.99 -20.16
C ARG A 195 -13.95 -8.68 -21.41
N PRO A 196 -15.08 -9.36 -21.69
CA PRO A 196 -15.94 -9.00 -22.81
C PRO A 196 -16.51 -7.58 -22.71
N SER A 197 -16.93 -7.15 -21.52
CA SER A 197 -17.42 -5.80 -21.27
C SER A 197 -16.34 -4.74 -21.51
N LEU A 198 -15.13 -4.99 -21.02
CA LEU A 198 -13.97 -4.13 -21.29
C LEU A 198 -13.72 -4.02 -22.79
N SER A 199 -13.72 -5.13 -23.53
CA SER A 199 -13.44 -5.15 -24.96
C SER A 199 -14.48 -4.37 -25.77
N ARG A 200 -15.77 -4.51 -25.41
CA ARG A 200 -16.85 -3.74 -26.05
C ARG A 200 -16.68 -2.25 -25.81
N GLU A 201 -16.39 -1.85 -24.57
CA GLU A 201 -16.24 -0.43 -24.25
C GLU A 201 -15.02 0.19 -24.94
N PHE A 202 -13.92 -0.56 -25.12
CA PHE A 202 -12.79 -0.09 -25.94
C PHE A 202 -13.18 0.14 -27.40
N ILE A 203 -14.07 -0.69 -27.96
CA ILE A 203 -14.60 -0.51 -29.33
C ILE A 203 -15.47 0.74 -29.38
N ASN A 204 -16.40 0.91 -28.45
CA ASN A 204 -17.25 2.09 -28.36
C ASN A 204 -16.41 3.38 -28.27
N MET A 205 -15.40 3.40 -27.39
CA MET A 205 -14.51 4.56 -27.24
C MET A 205 -13.69 4.85 -28.52
N LYS A 206 -13.38 3.82 -29.31
CA LYS A 206 -12.74 3.99 -30.62
C LYS A 206 -13.72 4.57 -31.65
N GLU A 207 -14.96 4.08 -31.69
CA GLU A 207 -16.03 4.58 -32.57
C GLU A 207 -16.39 6.05 -32.25
N ASP A 208 -16.34 6.42 -30.97
CA ASP A 208 -16.53 7.80 -30.51
C ASP A 208 -15.31 8.70 -30.77
N GLY A 209 -14.23 8.19 -31.37
CA GLY A 209 -13.05 8.98 -31.72
C GLY A 209 -12.12 9.33 -30.55
N LEU A 210 -12.38 8.80 -29.34
CA LEU A 210 -11.60 9.10 -28.13
C LEU A 210 -10.21 8.44 -28.16
N ILE A 211 -10.15 7.19 -28.64
CA ILE A 211 -8.92 6.38 -28.67
C ILE A 211 -8.84 5.57 -29.97
N ASP A 212 -7.62 5.11 -30.30
CA ASP A 212 -7.42 3.96 -31.19
C ASP A 212 -6.55 2.92 -30.47
N PHE A 213 -6.61 1.67 -30.89
CA PHE A 213 -5.84 0.63 -30.22
C PHE A 213 -5.47 -0.56 -31.11
N ASN A 214 -4.32 -1.14 -30.83
CA ASN A 214 -3.90 -2.43 -31.40
C ASN A 214 -3.21 -3.23 -30.27
N LYS A 215 -3.85 -4.31 -29.80
CA LYS A 215 -3.37 -5.15 -28.69
C LYS A 215 -3.10 -4.31 -27.42
N ARG A 216 -1.83 -4.11 -27.07
CA ARG A 216 -1.40 -3.30 -25.91
C ARG A 216 -1.09 -1.85 -26.25
N LEU A 217 -1.02 -1.51 -27.53
CA LEU A 217 -0.83 -0.13 -27.95
C LEU A 217 -2.18 0.58 -27.93
N VAL A 218 -2.25 1.73 -27.31
CA VAL A 218 -3.43 2.60 -27.27
C VAL A 218 -3.00 4.00 -27.62
N GLN A 219 -3.60 4.57 -28.64
CA GLN A 219 -3.42 5.96 -29.02
C GLN A 219 -4.59 6.78 -28.51
N ILE A 220 -4.33 7.79 -27.68
CA ILE A 220 -5.32 8.79 -27.29
C ILE A 220 -5.50 9.74 -28.46
N LYS A 221 -6.72 9.82 -29.01
CA LYS A 221 -7.08 10.71 -30.12
C LYS A 221 -7.64 12.03 -29.60
N ASP A 222 -8.45 11.98 -28.55
CA ASP A 222 -9.04 13.13 -27.90
C ASP A 222 -8.74 13.10 -26.38
N LEU A 223 -7.73 13.86 -26.00
CA LEU A 223 -7.28 13.93 -24.60
C LEU A 223 -8.28 14.68 -23.70
N ASP A 224 -8.90 15.72 -24.24
CA ASP A 224 -9.84 16.53 -23.49
C ASP A 224 -11.18 15.80 -23.34
N GLY A 225 -11.65 15.12 -24.37
CA GLY A 225 -12.81 14.24 -24.30
C GLY A 225 -12.66 13.13 -23.25
N LEU A 226 -11.45 12.57 -23.09
CA LEU A 226 -11.19 11.60 -22.00
C LEU A 226 -11.25 12.24 -20.60
N LYS A 227 -10.83 13.50 -20.45
CA LYS A 227 -10.93 14.25 -19.18
C LYS A 227 -12.38 14.58 -18.85
N ASP A 228 -13.17 15.03 -19.84
CA ASP A 228 -14.57 15.41 -19.66
C ASP A 228 -15.46 14.25 -19.20
N ILE A 229 -15.10 13.01 -19.57
CA ILE A 229 -15.78 11.79 -19.09
C ILE A 229 -15.66 11.62 -17.57
N LEU A 230 -14.64 12.23 -16.93
CA LEU A 230 -14.39 12.08 -15.50
C LEU A 230 -15.05 13.17 -14.62
N ILE A 231 -15.71 14.12 -15.26
CA ILE A 231 -16.46 15.21 -14.61
C ILE A 231 -17.90 14.77 -14.41
#